data_68442297f5ed5c5835a48ca019825ddf
#
_entry.id   68442297f5ed5c5835a48ca019825ddf
#
_cell.length_a   1.000
_cell.length_b   1.000
_cell.length_c   1.000
_cell.angle_alpha   90.00
_cell.angle_beta   90.00
_cell.angle_gamma   90.00
#
_symmetry.space_group_name_H-M   'P 1'
#
loop_
_entity.id
_entity.type
_entity.pdbx_description
1 polymer ?
#
loop_
_entity_poly.entity_id
_entity_poly.type
_entity_poly.pdbx_seq_one_letter_code
_entity_poly.pdbx_strand_id
1 'polypeptide(L)'
;MRVLIVEDEWLVALEIQNVLEDLGHTVVAIAADARKAREAVAMGVDVALVDLNLRDGLTGPGIGAELVRSGATVMFMTANPGQLGAGVPGAIGVLPKPVEHEEVKQASIYLEAVRFGQAMPKPPSRLREFTH
;
A
#
# COMPACT_ATOMS: atom_id res chain seq x y z
N MET A 1 8.43 10.37 2.73
CA MET A 1 7.52 9.75 3.72
C MET A 1 7.97 8.35 4.08
N ARG A 2 7.46 7.82 5.17
CA ARG A 2 7.80 6.50 5.68
C ARG A 2 6.79 5.48 5.17
N VAL A 3 7.26 4.49 4.41
CA VAL A 3 6.41 3.55 3.69
C VAL A 3 6.62 2.13 4.19
N LEU A 4 5.52 1.43 4.45
CA LEU A 4 5.51 0.00 4.71
C LEU A 4 5.05 -0.72 3.43
N ILE A 5 5.79 -1.73 3.02
CA ILE A 5 5.38 -2.62 1.93
C ILE A 5 4.99 -3.95 2.54
N VAL A 6 3.74 -4.38 2.32
CA VAL A 6 3.24 -5.68 2.79
C VAL A 6 3.07 -6.56 1.55
N GLU A 7 4.04 -7.44 1.32
CA GLU A 7 4.16 -8.25 0.12
C GLU A 7 5.03 -9.46 0.41
N ASP A 8 4.59 -10.66 0.03
CA ASP A 8 5.35 -11.88 0.26
C ASP A 8 6.23 -12.29 -0.92
N GLU A 9 6.00 -11.73 -2.10
CA GLU A 9 6.87 -11.93 -3.25
C GLU A 9 8.05 -10.96 -3.18
N TRP A 10 9.21 -11.49 -2.77
CA TRP A 10 10.38 -10.67 -2.49
C TRP A 10 10.82 -9.79 -3.66
N LEU A 11 10.82 -10.33 -4.89
CA LEU A 11 11.23 -9.55 -6.06
C LEU A 11 10.28 -8.40 -6.34
N VAL A 12 8.98 -8.62 -6.18
CA VAL A 12 7.97 -7.56 -6.34
C VAL A 12 8.18 -6.46 -5.29
N ALA A 13 8.39 -6.86 -4.05
CA ALA A 13 8.63 -5.91 -2.95
C ALA A 13 9.88 -5.08 -3.19
N LEU A 14 10.97 -5.69 -3.66
CA LEU A 14 12.22 -4.98 -3.96
C LEU A 14 12.06 -3.99 -5.10
N GLU A 15 11.32 -4.33 -6.14
CA GLU A 15 11.05 -3.41 -7.25
C GLU A 15 10.28 -2.18 -6.77
N ILE A 16 9.27 -2.38 -5.91
CA ILE A 16 8.51 -1.29 -5.32
C ILE A 16 9.42 -0.43 -4.42
N GLN A 17 10.23 -1.07 -3.59
CA GLN A 17 11.17 -0.37 -2.73
C GLN A 17 12.12 0.52 -3.54
N ASN A 18 12.68 -0.01 -4.62
CA ASN A 18 13.60 0.75 -5.46
C ASN A 18 12.97 2.02 -6.02
N VAL A 19 11.74 1.92 -6.52
CA VAL A 19 11.02 3.10 -7.03
C VAL A 19 10.79 4.13 -5.93
N LEU A 20 10.34 3.68 -4.76
CA LEU A 20 10.06 4.58 -3.64
C LEU A 20 11.32 5.27 -3.12
N GLU A 21 12.42 4.53 -3.01
CA GLU A 21 13.69 5.09 -2.53
C GLU A 21 14.28 6.07 -3.53
N ASP A 22 14.14 5.80 -4.84
CA ASP A 22 14.56 6.74 -5.88
C ASP A 22 13.79 8.07 -5.81
N LEU A 23 12.58 8.04 -5.29
CA LEU A 23 11.76 9.25 -5.09
C LEU A 23 12.05 9.94 -3.74
N GLY A 24 12.98 9.41 -2.96
CA GLY A 24 13.38 9.99 -1.68
C GLY A 24 12.59 9.51 -0.47
N HIS A 25 11.75 8.48 -0.63
CA HIS A 25 10.99 7.91 0.49
C HIS A 25 11.81 6.89 1.26
N THR A 26 11.47 6.68 2.52
CA THR A 26 12.08 5.65 3.37
C THR A 26 11.15 4.45 3.46
N VAL A 27 11.61 3.30 2.99
CA VAL A 27 10.89 2.04 3.19
C VAL A 27 11.31 1.48 4.54
N VAL A 28 10.39 1.52 5.51
CA VAL A 28 10.69 1.15 6.90
C VAL A 28 10.76 -0.36 7.08
N ALA A 29 10.01 -1.11 6.28
CA ALA A 29 10.03 -2.57 6.30
C ALA A 29 9.36 -3.13 5.05
N ILE A 30 9.71 -4.38 4.74
CA ILE A 30 8.97 -5.24 3.83
C ILE A 30 8.45 -6.38 4.69
N ALA A 31 7.13 -6.48 4.82
CA ALA A 31 6.47 -7.48 5.66
C ALA A 31 5.79 -8.53 4.79
N ALA A 32 6.11 -9.80 5.01
CA ALA A 32 5.55 -10.91 4.25
C ALA A 32 4.29 -11.50 4.91
N ASP A 33 3.97 -11.07 6.12
CA ASP A 33 2.85 -11.57 6.90
C ASP A 33 2.34 -10.52 7.90
N ALA A 34 1.24 -10.86 8.57
CA ALA A 34 0.58 -9.95 9.52
C ALA A 34 1.47 -9.58 10.70
N ARG A 35 2.24 -10.54 11.23
CA ARG A 35 3.10 -10.28 12.39
C ARG A 35 4.14 -9.21 12.09
N LYS A 36 4.83 -9.34 10.96
CA LYS A 36 5.85 -8.37 10.55
C LYS A 36 5.24 -7.00 10.26
N ALA A 37 4.04 -6.98 9.66
CA ALA A 37 3.35 -5.72 9.43
C ALA A 37 3.02 -5.00 10.74
N ARG A 38 2.55 -5.72 11.75
CA ARG A 38 2.27 -5.15 13.08
C ARG A 38 3.52 -4.62 13.75
N GLU A 39 4.64 -5.34 13.64
CA GLU A 39 5.92 -4.87 14.17
C GLU A 39 6.34 -3.55 13.53
N ALA A 40 6.11 -3.41 12.23
CA ALA A 40 6.48 -2.19 11.50
C ALA A 40 5.67 -0.97 11.93
N VAL A 41 4.42 -1.14 12.37
CA VAL A 41 3.58 -0.04 12.85
C VAL A 41 4.27 0.75 13.97
N ALA A 42 4.97 0.05 14.87
CA ALA A 42 5.69 0.68 15.97
C ALA A 42 6.85 1.56 15.50
N MET A 43 7.32 1.37 14.26
CA MET A 43 8.41 2.15 13.68
C MET A 43 7.94 3.48 13.08
N GLY A 44 6.64 3.70 13.02
CA GLY A 44 6.05 4.87 12.38
C GLY A 44 5.87 4.68 10.88
N VAL A 45 4.63 4.62 10.44
CA VAL A 45 4.26 4.39 9.03
C VAL A 45 3.32 5.51 8.58
N ASP A 46 3.71 6.23 7.52
CA ASP A 46 2.84 7.22 6.89
C ASP A 46 1.90 6.56 5.90
N VAL A 47 2.43 5.68 5.05
CA VAL A 47 1.74 5.05 3.94
C VAL A 47 2.06 3.57 3.91
N ALA A 48 1.09 2.75 3.58
CA ALA A 48 1.29 1.32 3.38
C ALA A 48 0.73 0.88 2.03
N LEU A 49 1.52 0.08 1.31
CA LEU A 49 1.11 -0.64 0.11
C LEU A 49 0.95 -2.10 0.50
N VAL A 50 -0.25 -2.63 0.38
CA VAL A 50 -0.62 -3.92 0.98
C VAL A 50 -1.16 -4.88 -0.08
N ASP A 51 -0.48 -6.03 -0.26
CA ASP A 51 -1.01 -7.14 -1.04
C ASP A 51 -2.12 -7.83 -0.24
N LEU A 52 -3.14 -8.29 -0.93
CA LEU A 52 -4.26 -8.99 -0.29
C LEU A 52 -3.91 -10.42 0.09
N ASN A 53 -3.14 -11.11 -0.74
CA ASN A 53 -2.79 -12.51 -0.54
C ASN A 53 -1.34 -12.62 -0.09
N LEU A 54 -1.14 -13.02 1.14
CA LEU A 54 0.17 -13.09 1.78
C LEU A 54 0.54 -14.53 2.15
N ARG A 55 1.72 -14.71 2.71
CA ARG A 55 2.25 -16.02 3.12
C ARG A 55 1.28 -16.76 4.06
N ASP A 56 0.60 -16.04 4.95
CA ASP A 56 -0.36 -16.59 5.90
C ASP A 56 -1.80 -16.61 5.38
N GLY A 57 -2.00 -16.42 4.08
CA GLY A 57 -3.29 -16.49 3.43
C GLY A 57 -3.88 -15.12 3.08
N LEU A 58 -5.21 -15.03 3.03
CA LEU A 58 -5.93 -13.79 2.72
C LEU A 58 -6.01 -12.89 3.96
N THR A 59 -4.86 -12.45 4.45
CA THR A 59 -4.75 -11.60 5.65
C THR A 59 -4.60 -10.11 5.34
N GLY A 60 -4.35 -9.76 4.07
CA GLY A 60 -4.14 -8.39 3.63
C GLY A 60 -5.25 -7.41 4.04
N PRO A 61 -6.54 -7.75 3.82
CA PRO A 61 -7.62 -6.83 4.20
C PRO A 61 -7.63 -6.48 5.69
N GLY A 62 -7.42 -7.46 6.57
CA GLY A 62 -7.34 -7.26 8.01
C GLY A 62 -6.14 -6.42 8.41
N ILE A 63 -4.98 -6.67 7.81
CA ILE A 63 -3.78 -5.88 8.01
C ILE A 63 -4.03 -4.43 7.59
N GLY A 64 -4.63 -4.23 6.43
CA GLY A 64 -4.95 -2.89 5.93
C GLY A 64 -5.88 -2.14 6.89
N ALA A 65 -6.89 -2.81 7.41
CA ALA A 65 -7.80 -2.21 8.39
C ALA A 65 -7.07 -1.80 9.68
N GLU A 66 -6.16 -2.64 10.17
CA GLU A 66 -5.34 -2.31 11.34
C GLU A 66 -4.44 -1.11 11.07
N LEU A 67 -3.84 -1.04 9.89
CA LEU A 67 -2.98 0.07 9.49
C LEU A 67 -3.77 1.38 9.40
N VAL A 68 -4.97 1.33 8.83
CA VAL A 68 -5.86 2.51 8.81
C VAL A 68 -6.15 2.99 10.24
N ARG A 69 -6.47 2.08 11.14
CA ARG A 69 -6.72 2.44 12.55
C ARG A 69 -5.49 3.03 13.24
N SER A 70 -4.29 2.62 12.82
CA SER A 70 -3.04 3.19 13.36
C SER A 70 -2.72 4.57 12.80
N GLY A 71 -3.48 5.05 11.83
CA GLY A 71 -3.29 6.36 11.22
C GLY A 71 -2.55 6.35 9.88
N ALA A 72 -2.19 5.19 9.35
CA ALA A 72 -1.51 5.10 8.05
C ALA A 72 -2.51 5.28 6.90
N THR A 73 -2.04 5.85 5.80
CA THR A 73 -2.79 5.90 4.54
C THR A 73 -2.52 4.63 3.77
N VAL A 74 -3.54 3.87 3.42
CA VAL A 74 -3.40 2.50 2.88
C VAL A 74 -3.92 2.41 1.46
N MET A 75 -3.15 1.77 0.59
CA MET A 75 -3.55 1.37 -0.76
C MET A 75 -3.24 -0.11 -0.93
N PHE A 76 -4.22 -0.86 -1.46
CA PHE A 76 -4.04 -2.28 -1.71
C PHE A 76 -3.50 -2.56 -3.11
N MET A 77 -2.88 -3.73 -3.27
CA MET A 77 -2.46 -4.29 -4.55
C MET A 77 -2.97 -5.73 -4.61
N THR A 78 -3.48 -6.16 -5.77
CA THR A 78 -3.94 -7.54 -5.90
C THR A 78 -4.02 -7.95 -7.38
N ALA A 79 -3.79 -9.23 -7.66
CA ALA A 79 -4.08 -9.82 -8.96
C ALA A 79 -5.59 -9.97 -9.20
N ASN A 80 -6.41 -9.87 -8.15
CA ASN A 80 -7.86 -10.02 -8.20
C ASN A 80 -8.58 -8.88 -7.50
N PRO A 81 -8.69 -7.69 -8.14
CA PRO A 81 -9.27 -6.50 -7.51
C PRO A 81 -10.71 -6.69 -7.01
N GLY A 82 -11.46 -7.61 -7.60
CA GLY A 82 -12.84 -7.90 -7.18
C GLY A 82 -12.96 -8.50 -5.79
N GLN A 83 -11.89 -9.05 -5.22
CA GLN A 83 -11.90 -9.68 -3.89
C GLN A 83 -12.35 -8.74 -2.78
N LEU A 84 -12.11 -7.44 -2.91
CA LEU A 84 -12.44 -6.48 -1.85
C LEU A 84 -13.87 -5.98 -1.89
N GLY A 85 -14.62 -6.26 -2.96
CA GLY A 85 -15.99 -5.77 -3.09
C GLY A 85 -16.07 -4.26 -2.91
N ALA A 86 -16.79 -3.82 -1.87
CA ALA A 86 -16.96 -2.39 -1.56
C ALA A 86 -15.68 -1.74 -0.98
N GLY A 87 -14.68 -2.53 -0.63
CA GLY A 87 -13.41 -2.03 -0.13
C GLY A 87 -13.24 -2.18 1.38
N VAL A 88 -12.21 -1.53 1.89
CA VAL A 88 -11.88 -1.49 3.32
C VAL A 88 -12.05 -0.05 3.78
N PRO A 89 -12.89 0.22 4.81
CA PRO A 89 -13.13 1.58 5.27
C PRO A 89 -11.83 2.31 5.64
N GLY A 90 -11.68 3.52 5.13
CA GLY A 90 -10.51 4.36 5.38
C GLY A 90 -9.34 4.12 4.44
N ALA A 91 -9.30 3.02 3.71
CA ALA A 91 -8.28 2.79 2.69
C ALA A 91 -8.63 3.55 1.40
N ILE A 92 -7.61 3.90 0.62
CA ILE A 92 -7.78 4.72 -0.59
C ILE A 92 -8.39 3.92 -1.74
N GLY A 93 -7.89 2.73 -1.98
CA GLY A 93 -8.34 1.93 -3.11
C GLY A 93 -7.42 0.75 -3.38
N VAL A 94 -7.53 0.20 -4.59
CA VAL A 94 -6.77 -0.98 -4.99
C VAL A 94 -6.19 -0.83 -6.39
N LEU A 95 -4.91 -1.20 -6.55
CA LEU A 95 -4.25 -1.32 -7.85
C LEU A 95 -4.18 -2.78 -8.27
N PRO A 96 -4.53 -3.10 -9.53
CA PRO A 96 -4.38 -4.46 -10.03
C PRO A 96 -2.90 -4.79 -10.27
N LYS A 97 -2.49 -6.00 -9.90
CA LYS A 97 -1.16 -6.51 -10.22
C LYS A 97 -1.15 -7.07 -11.66
N PRO A 98 -0.02 -7.06 -12.35
CA PRO A 98 1.28 -6.53 -11.91
C PRO A 98 1.28 -5.00 -11.91
N VAL A 99 1.88 -4.42 -10.87
CA VAL A 99 2.00 -2.96 -10.74
C VAL A 99 3.31 -2.52 -11.38
N GLU A 100 3.24 -1.68 -12.39
CA GLU A 100 4.41 -1.20 -13.10
C GLU A 100 5.13 -0.09 -12.33
N HIS A 101 6.40 0.16 -12.66
CA HIS A 101 7.20 1.18 -12.00
C HIS A 101 6.54 2.55 -12.04
N GLU A 102 6.01 2.95 -13.21
CA GLU A 102 5.33 4.23 -13.35
C GLU A 102 4.07 4.32 -12.49
N GLU A 103 3.36 3.20 -12.31
CA GLU A 103 2.19 3.16 -11.44
C GLU A 103 2.57 3.29 -9.97
N VAL A 104 3.67 2.68 -9.55
CA VAL A 104 4.19 2.84 -8.18
C VAL A 104 4.53 4.31 -7.93
N LYS A 105 5.20 4.95 -8.89
CA LYS A 105 5.55 6.36 -8.81
C LYS A 105 4.29 7.23 -8.68
N GLN A 106 3.32 7.04 -9.56
CA GLN A 106 2.07 7.79 -9.53
C GLN A 106 1.31 7.54 -8.23
N ALA A 107 1.26 6.30 -7.77
CA ALA A 107 0.61 5.94 -6.52
C ALA A 107 1.27 6.63 -5.32
N SER A 108 2.60 6.67 -5.28
CA SER A 108 3.31 7.32 -4.17
C SER A 108 3.05 8.82 -4.12
N ILE A 109 3.03 9.48 -5.29
CA ILE A 109 2.72 10.92 -5.38
C ILE A 109 1.29 11.19 -4.91
N TYR A 110 0.35 10.35 -5.35
CA TYR A 110 -1.05 10.46 -4.96
C TYR A 110 -1.24 10.25 -3.45
N LEU A 111 -0.64 9.20 -2.91
CA LEU A 111 -0.74 8.88 -1.48
C LEU A 111 -0.10 9.96 -0.60
N GLU A 112 1.02 10.53 -1.04
CA GLU A 112 1.65 11.63 -0.33
C GLU A 112 0.74 12.85 -0.27
N ALA A 113 0.08 13.17 -1.39
CA ALA A 113 -0.86 14.29 -1.45
C ALA A 113 -2.06 14.07 -0.52
N VAL A 114 -2.61 12.86 -0.52
CA VAL A 114 -3.71 12.50 0.40
C VAL A 114 -3.25 12.61 1.85
N ARG A 115 -2.10 12.03 2.16
CA ARG A 115 -1.56 11.96 3.52
C ARG A 115 -1.30 13.34 4.12
N PHE A 116 -0.74 14.25 3.33
CA PHE A 116 -0.28 15.56 3.80
C PHE A 116 -1.17 16.72 3.36
N GLY A 117 -2.34 16.44 2.80
CA GLY A 117 -3.31 17.46 2.43
C GLY A 117 -2.84 18.39 1.31
N GLN A 118 -2.00 17.89 0.41
CA GLN A 118 -1.47 18.66 -0.72
C GLN A 118 -2.48 18.69 -1.87
N ALA A 119 -2.22 19.56 -2.85
CA ALA A 119 -3.02 19.60 -4.07
C ALA A 119 -3.01 18.23 -4.75
N MET A 120 -4.20 17.71 -5.07
CA MET A 120 -4.34 16.33 -5.56
C MET A 120 -3.82 16.18 -6.98
N PRO A 121 -2.82 15.32 -7.20
CA PRO A 121 -2.39 14.94 -8.53
C PRO A 121 -3.40 13.94 -9.14
N LYS A 122 -3.22 13.67 -10.43
CA LYS A 122 -4.01 12.63 -11.08
C LYS A 122 -3.62 11.26 -10.51
N PRO A 123 -4.60 10.45 -10.06
CA PRO A 123 -4.29 9.10 -9.57
C PRO A 123 -3.84 8.18 -10.70
N PRO A 124 -3.20 7.04 -10.40
CA PRO A 124 -2.92 6.03 -11.42
C PRO A 124 -4.19 5.63 -12.14
N SER A 125 -4.13 5.48 -13.47
CA SER A 125 -5.33 5.25 -14.29
C SER A 125 -6.06 3.95 -13.95
N ARG A 126 -5.32 2.93 -13.44
CA ARG A 126 -5.92 1.64 -13.08
C ARG A 126 -6.34 1.56 -11.61
N LEU A 127 -6.12 2.62 -10.84
CA LEU A 127 -6.56 2.64 -9.45
C LEU A 127 -8.08 2.62 -9.38
N ARG A 128 -8.61 1.65 -8.65
CA ARG A 128 -10.01 1.62 -8.28
C ARG A 128 -10.14 2.21 -6.88
N GLU A 129 -10.66 3.42 -6.80
CA GLU A 129 -10.84 4.10 -5.52
C GLU A 129 -12.04 3.51 -4.77
N PHE A 130 -11.92 3.39 -3.45
CA PHE A 130 -13.03 2.97 -2.63
C PHE A 130 -13.95 4.15 -2.35
N THR A 131 -15.25 3.87 -2.33
CA THR A 131 -16.28 4.85 -1.99
C THR A 131 -16.62 4.70 -0.50
N HIS A 132 -16.46 5.76 0.24
CA HIS A 132 -16.73 5.76 1.68
C HIS A 132 -17.86 6.69 2.06
#